data_2ddde03ebad7584aeb692bfff43fd38b
#
_entry.id   2ddde03ebad7584aeb692bfff43fd38b
#
_cell.length_a   1.000
_cell.length_b   1.000
_cell.length_c   1.000
_cell.angle_alpha   90.00
_cell.angle_beta   90.00
_cell.angle_gamma   90.00
#
_symmetry.space_group_name_H-M   'P 1'
#
loop_
_entity.id
_entity.type
_entity.pdbx_description
1 polymer ?
#
loop_
_entity_poly.entity_id
_entity_poly.type
_entity_poly.pdbx_seq_one_letter_code
_entity_poly.pdbx_strand_id
1 'polypeptide(L)'
;GYWGSHYHWYRYEDDDDDFWWGLGAGLIVGAAVASIPDHNETVVYNNTSYYYTAGTFYEDAPGGSGYVVAESPVGAIVAAPPAECSVVYQGETGYCYYYGTFYEYRDSSKDYITVIPPAGIVVPYLPDDFTEETVRDTKYYKAAGIYYRPFMDGDNLVYVVSHAA
;
A
#
# COMPACT_ATOMS: atom_id res chain seq x y z
N GLY A 1 -22.66 2.88 0.28
CA GLY A 1 -22.89 1.60 0.52
C GLY A 1 -21.76 0.82 1.09
N TYR A 2 -21.44 -0.20 0.39
CA TYR A 2 -20.41 -1.10 0.85
C TYR A 2 -19.10 -0.38 1.12
N TRP A 3 -18.72 0.50 0.23
CA TRP A 3 -17.47 1.22 0.37
C TRP A 3 -17.52 2.17 1.55
N GLY A 4 -18.61 2.85 1.75
CA GLY A 4 -18.70 3.84 2.79
C GLY A 4 -18.44 3.28 4.16
N SER A 5 -19.05 2.16 4.43
CA SER A 5 -18.91 1.55 5.72
C SER A 5 -17.47 1.10 5.97
N HIS A 6 -16.84 0.59 4.93
CA HIS A 6 -15.49 0.13 5.02
C HIS A 6 -14.55 1.29 5.30
N TYR A 7 -14.73 2.36 4.57
CA TYR A 7 -13.86 3.50 4.68
C TYR A 7 -13.96 4.16 6.03
N HIS A 8 -15.17 4.23 6.54
CA HIS A 8 -15.38 4.85 7.83
C HIS A 8 -14.59 4.11 8.91
N TRP A 9 -14.66 2.81 8.89
CA TRP A 9 -13.95 2.01 9.86
C TRP A 9 -12.47 2.23 9.77
N TYR A 10 -11.97 2.28 8.58
CA TYR A 10 -10.55 2.42 8.38
C TYR A 10 -10.02 3.76 8.81
N ARG A 11 -10.74 4.81 8.51
CA ARG A 11 -10.31 6.11 8.93
C ARG A 11 -10.30 6.25 10.41
N TYR A 12 -11.21 5.60 11.06
CA TYR A 12 -11.23 5.67 12.50
C TYR A 12 -9.99 5.00 13.07
N GLU A 13 -9.56 3.93 12.47
CA GLU A 13 -8.37 3.26 12.92
C GLU A 13 -7.15 4.14 12.82
N ASP A 14 -7.07 4.91 11.78
CA ASP A 14 -5.93 5.76 11.60
C ASP A 14 -5.77 6.75 12.71
N ASP A 15 -6.82 7.23 13.25
CA ASP A 15 -6.73 8.23 14.27
C ASP A 15 -6.06 7.73 15.50
N ASP A 16 -6.26 6.54 15.74
CA ASP A 16 -5.69 6.06 16.93
C ASP A 16 -4.25 5.82 16.86
N ASP A 17 -3.76 5.98 16.51
CA ASP A 17 -2.63 5.67 16.68
C ASP A 17 -1.72 5.68 17.08
N ASP A 18 -1.71 5.74 17.31
CA ASP A 18 -0.88 5.72 17.80
C ASP A 18 -0.18 4.95 17.52
N PHE A 19 -0.21 4.67 17.25
CA PHE A 19 0.23 4.04 16.93
C PHE A 19 0.90 3.34 16.82
N TRP A 20 0.95 3.27 16.89
CA TRP A 20 1.51 2.57 17.03
C TRP A 20 2.10 1.77 16.63
N TRP A 21 2.41 1.74 16.78
CA TRP A 21 3.01 1.03 16.61
C TRP A 21 3.36 0.76 15.56
N GLY A 22 2.92 1.39 15.16
CA GLY A 22 3.45 1.56 14.16
C GLY A 22 4.13 0.63 13.37
N LEU A 23 4.12 -0.44 13.56
CA LEU A 23 4.72 -1.29 12.82
C LEU A 23 4.33 -1.31 11.49
N GLY A 24 4.87 -1.36 10.55
CA GLY A 24 4.56 -1.43 9.21
C GLY A 24 3.74 -0.30 8.72
N ALA A 25 2.61 -0.14 9.28
CA ALA A 25 1.72 0.92 8.89
C ALA A 25 2.37 2.22 9.18
N GLY A 26 2.32 3.12 8.28
CA GLY A 26 2.85 4.45 8.50
C GLY A 26 4.34 4.59 8.37
N LEU A 27 5.04 3.54 8.06
CA LEU A 27 6.46 3.67 7.83
C LEU A 27 6.70 4.35 6.49
N ILE A 28 7.65 5.24 6.47
CA ILE A 28 7.93 6.03 5.28
C ILE A 28 9.07 5.40 4.51
N VAL A 29 8.92 5.33 3.21
CA VAL A 29 9.97 4.79 2.34
C VAL A 29 11.25 5.56 2.58
N GLY A 30 12.34 4.84 2.75
CA GLY A 30 13.64 5.43 3.02
C GLY A 30 13.97 5.52 4.49
N ALA A 31 13.01 5.26 5.37
CA ALA A 31 13.27 5.32 6.79
C ALA A 31 14.22 4.19 7.21
N ALA A 32 15.17 4.51 8.06
CA ALA A 32 16.13 3.53 8.55
C ALA A 32 15.59 2.89 9.81
N VAL A 33 15.75 1.58 9.93
CA VAL A 33 15.35 0.85 11.13
C VAL A 33 16.50 -0.06 11.51
N ALA A 34 16.68 -0.27 12.81
CA ALA A 34 17.78 -1.08 13.29
C ALA A 34 17.51 -2.57 13.12
N SER A 35 16.26 -2.96 13.19
CA SER A 35 15.90 -4.38 13.09
C SER A 35 14.51 -4.50 12.49
N ILE A 36 14.19 -5.69 12.03
CA ILE A 36 12.88 -5.99 11.49
C ILE A 36 12.35 -7.22 12.22
N PRO A 37 11.02 -7.44 12.18
CA PRO A 37 10.46 -8.61 12.88
C PRO A 37 11.08 -9.91 12.39
N ASP A 38 11.19 -10.87 13.30
CA ASP A 38 11.77 -12.16 12.98
C ASP A 38 10.96 -12.93 11.95
N HIS A 39 9.65 -12.77 11.98
CA HIS A 39 8.81 -13.47 11.02
C HIS A 39 8.72 -12.62 9.75
N ASN A 40 9.70 -12.77 8.90
CA ASN A 40 9.67 -12.06 7.63
C ASN A 40 9.96 -13.07 6.51
N GLU A 41 9.57 -12.69 5.33
CA GLU A 41 9.72 -13.52 4.14
C GLU A 41 10.74 -12.84 3.24
N THR A 42 11.70 -13.60 2.73
CA THR A 42 12.66 -13.04 1.78
C THR A 42 12.05 -13.10 0.39
N VAL A 43 11.97 -11.95 -0.27
CA VAL A 43 11.42 -11.84 -1.61
C VAL A 43 12.50 -11.34 -2.53
N VAL A 44 12.81 -12.12 -3.56
CA VAL A 44 13.84 -11.71 -4.53
C VAL A 44 13.12 -11.21 -5.78
N TYR A 45 13.40 -9.98 -6.16
CA TYR A 45 12.77 -9.38 -7.32
C TYR A 45 13.80 -8.53 -8.04
N ASN A 46 14.02 -8.79 -9.31
CA ASN A 46 15.02 -8.07 -10.14
C ASN A 46 16.39 -8.09 -9.47
N ASN A 47 16.80 -9.25 -9.00
CA ASN A 47 18.12 -9.44 -8.38
C ASN A 47 18.30 -8.66 -7.08
N THR A 48 17.24 -8.13 -6.52
CA THR A 48 17.29 -7.44 -5.24
C THR A 48 16.56 -8.29 -4.22
N SER A 49 17.15 -8.45 -3.04
CA SER A 49 16.49 -9.18 -1.97
C SER A 49 15.78 -8.20 -1.07
N TYR A 50 14.51 -8.46 -0.83
CA TYR A 50 13.70 -7.68 0.09
C TYR A 50 13.28 -8.59 1.23
N TYR A 51 13.05 -7.98 2.39
CA TYR A 51 12.48 -8.70 3.51
C TYR A 51 11.08 -8.15 3.70
N TYR A 52 10.09 -9.02 3.60
CA TYR A 52 8.70 -8.60 3.62
C TYR A 52 8.04 -9.09 4.90
N THR A 53 7.38 -8.20 5.59
CA THR A 53 6.60 -8.59 6.76
C THR A 53 5.46 -7.59 6.94
N ALA A 54 4.25 -8.11 7.11
CA ALA A 54 3.06 -7.33 7.43
C ALA A 54 2.86 -6.12 6.53
N GLY A 55 3.12 -6.28 5.25
CA GLY A 55 2.84 -5.23 4.26
C GLY A 55 4.00 -4.29 3.99
N THR A 56 5.11 -4.44 4.68
CA THR A 56 6.26 -3.56 4.47
C THR A 56 7.41 -4.34 3.86
N PHE A 57 8.06 -3.74 2.88
CA PHE A 57 9.26 -4.30 2.27
C PHE A 57 10.46 -3.56 2.81
N TYR A 58 11.50 -4.30 3.15
CA TYR A 58 12.73 -3.72 3.67
C TYR A 58 13.91 -4.20 2.83
N GLU A 59 14.94 -3.38 2.75
CA GLU A 59 16.20 -3.79 2.13
C GLU A 59 17.31 -3.62 3.15
N ASP A 60 18.42 -4.29 2.92
CA ASP A 60 19.60 -4.06 3.75
C ASP A 60 20.04 -2.61 3.60
N ALA A 61 20.40 -1.99 4.69
CA ALA A 61 20.87 -0.61 4.65
C ALA A 61 22.25 -0.55 4.00
N PRO A 62 22.55 0.53 3.28
CA PRO A 62 23.91 0.71 2.75
C PRO A 62 24.85 0.75 3.94
N GLY A 63 26.00 0.15 3.85
CA GLY A 63 26.94 0.11 4.95
C GLY A 63 26.85 -1.14 5.80
N GLY A 64 25.86 -1.97 5.56
CA GLY A 64 25.82 -3.29 6.16
C GLY A 64 25.23 -3.39 7.55
N SER A 65 24.60 -2.35 8.03
CA SER A 65 24.03 -2.39 9.36
C SER A 65 22.61 -1.85 9.32
N GLY A 66 21.66 -2.67 9.76
CA GLY A 66 20.27 -2.27 9.80
C GLY A 66 19.59 -2.41 8.45
N TYR A 67 18.42 -1.83 8.35
CA TYR A 67 17.56 -1.97 7.16
C TYR A 67 16.95 -0.63 6.81
N VAL A 68 16.44 -0.51 5.60
CA VAL A 68 15.67 0.67 5.19
C VAL A 68 14.35 0.20 4.62
N VAL A 69 13.31 1.01 4.85
CA VAL A 69 11.99 0.72 4.29
C VAL A 69 12.05 0.99 2.80
N ALA A 70 11.63 0.01 2.02
CA ALA A 70 11.68 0.09 0.57
C ALA A 70 10.29 0.31 0.02
N GLU A 71 10.21 0.95 -1.15
CA GLU A 71 8.95 1.04 -1.85
C GLU A 71 8.58 -0.36 -2.29
N SER A 72 7.29 -0.70 -2.23
CA SER A 72 6.83 -2.03 -2.64
C SER A 72 7.12 -2.23 -4.11
N PRO A 73 7.91 -3.24 -4.47
CA PRO A 73 8.15 -3.48 -5.89
C PRO A 73 6.90 -4.03 -6.54
N VAL A 74 6.64 -3.67 -7.79
CA VAL A 74 5.51 -4.16 -8.54
C VAL A 74 5.90 -5.47 -9.20
N GLY A 75 5.10 -6.50 -9.00
CA GLY A 75 5.41 -7.82 -9.55
C GLY A 75 6.07 -8.74 -8.53
N ALA A 76 6.15 -8.32 -7.28
CA ALA A 76 6.74 -9.15 -6.24
C ALA A 76 5.70 -10.15 -5.73
N ILE A 77 6.17 -11.35 -5.42
CA ILE A 77 5.29 -12.41 -4.97
C ILE A 77 5.51 -12.64 -3.48
N VAL A 78 4.42 -12.58 -2.73
CA VAL A 78 4.47 -12.78 -1.28
C VAL A 78 3.45 -13.84 -0.90
N ALA A 79 3.66 -14.47 0.25
CA ALA A 79 2.74 -15.52 0.69
C ALA A 79 1.37 -14.95 1.04
N ALA A 80 1.33 -13.76 1.64
CA ALA A 80 0.06 -13.17 2.04
C ALA A 80 0.24 -11.67 2.27
N PRO A 81 -0.81 -10.87 1.99
CA PRO A 81 -0.78 -9.47 2.38
C PRO A 81 -1.04 -9.35 3.86
N PRO A 82 -0.91 -8.16 4.44
CA PRO A 82 -1.23 -8.02 5.87
C PRO A 82 -2.72 -8.25 6.11
N ALA A 83 -3.02 -8.73 7.30
CA ALA A 83 -4.42 -9.03 7.64
C ALA A 83 -5.28 -7.77 7.63
N GLU A 84 -4.67 -6.62 7.84
CA GLU A 84 -5.40 -5.35 7.89
C GLU A 84 -5.68 -4.75 6.52
N CYS A 85 -5.32 -5.41 5.45
CA CYS A 85 -5.55 -4.82 4.13
C CYS A 85 -7.04 -4.65 3.87
N SER A 86 -7.36 -3.70 3.02
CA SER A 86 -8.72 -3.45 2.62
C SER A 86 -8.98 -4.11 1.29
N VAL A 87 -10.09 -4.84 1.17
CA VAL A 87 -10.43 -5.47 -0.09
C VAL A 87 -11.13 -4.43 -0.96
N VAL A 88 -10.60 -4.19 -2.14
CA VAL A 88 -11.15 -3.23 -3.08
C VAL A 88 -11.40 -3.95 -4.40
N TYR A 89 -12.33 -3.45 -5.20
CA TYR A 89 -12.75 -4.17 -6.39
C TYR A 89 -12.70 -3.32 -7.65
N GLN A 90 -12.36 -3.97 -8.75
CA GLN A 90 -12.58 -3.42 -10.06
C GLN A 90 -13.45 -4.47 -10.78
N GLY A 91 -14.73 -4.17 -10.95
CA GLY A 91 -15.67 -5.18 -11.43
C GLY A 91 -15.75 -6.32 -10.44
N GLU A 92 -15.45 -7.51 -10.87
CA GLU A 92 -15.50 -8.68 -10.01
C GLU A 92 -14.13 -9.07 -9.47
N THR A 93 -13.08 -8.36 -9.87
CA THR A 93 -11.73 -8.70 -9.42
C THR A 93 -11.43 -7.96 -8.14
N GLY A 94 -11.05 -8.69 -7.11
CA GLY A 94 -10.73 -8.10 -5.82
C GLY A 94 -9.23 -7.97 -5.65
N TYR A 95 -8.84 -6.92 -4.95
CA TYR A 95 -7.45 -6.66 -4.61
C TYR A 95 -7.38 -6.33 -3.14
N CYS A 96 -6.25 -6.63 -2.54
CA CYS A 96 -6.02 -6.26 -1.14
C CYS A 96 -5.17 -5.00 -1.16
N TYR A 97 -5.66 -3.94 -0.57
CA TYR A 97 -4.97 -2.65 -0.57
C TYR A 97 -4.41 -2.35 0.80
N TYR A 98 -3.15 -1.96 0.87
CA TYR A 98 -2.53 -1.61 2.14
C TYR A 98 -1.51 -0.51 1.90
N TYR A 99 -1.79 0.68 2.39
CA TYR A 99 -0.89 1.85 2.33
C TYR A 99 -0.18 2.01 0.98
N GLY A 100 -0.94 1.99 -0.08
CA GLY A 100 -0.41 2.24 -1.42
C GLY A 100 -0.06 1.01 -2.21
N THR A 101 -0.05 -0.16 -1.61
CA THR A 101 0.29 -1.40 -2.29
C THR A 101 -0.97 -2.19 -2.59
N PHE A 102 -1.07 -2.70 -3.80
CA PHE A 102 -2.21 -3.52 -4.23
C PHE A 102 -1.71 -4.94 -4.46
N TYR A 103 -2.39 -5.90 -3.85
CA TYR A 103 -2.05 -7.32 -3.97
C TYR A 103 -3.18 -8.03 -4.68
N GLU A 104 -2.81 -8.88 -5.61
CA GLU A 104 -3.79 -9.70 -6.32
C GLU A 104 -3.49 -11.15 -6.04
N TYR A 105 -4.53 -11.94 -5.72
CA TYR A 105 -4.38 -13.35 -5.42
C TYR A 105 -4.13 -14.14 -6.68
N ARG A 106 -3.17 -15.07 -6.64
CA ARG A 106 -2.91 -15.97 -7.76
C ARG A 106 -3.38 -17.36 -7.37
N ASP A 107 -4.50 -17.76 -7.98
CA ASP A 107 -5.13 -19.01 -7.61
C ASP A 107 -4.26 -20.21 -7.94
N SER A 108 -3.53 -20.14 -9.03
CA SER A 108 -2.71 -21.28 -9.45
C SER A 108 -1.59 -21.59 -8.47
N SER A 109 -1.02 -20.58 -7.83
CA SER A 109 0.10 -20.72 -6.93
C SER A 109 -0.28 -20.51 -5.49
N LYS A 110 -1.50 -20.03 -5.24
CA LYS A 110 -2.01 -19.77 -3.90
C LYS A 110 -1.15 -18.79 -3.13
N ASP A 111 -0.73 -17.76 -3.83
CA ASP A 111 0.03 -16.67 -3.24
C ASP A 111 -0.50 -15.36 -3.81
N TYR A 112 0.20 -14.27 -3.55
CA TYR A 112 -0.23 -12.93 -3.97
C TYR A 112 0.89 -12.26 -4.73
N ILE A 113 0.52 -11.40 -5.67
CA ILE A 113 1.48 -10.63 -6.43
C ILE A 113 1.09 -9.16 -6.32
N THR A 114 2.08 -8.28 -6.15
CA THR A 114 1.82 -6.85 -6.13
C THR A 114 1.60 -6.37 -7.55
N VAL A 115 0.62 -5.49 -7.72
CA VAL A 115 0.22 -5.06 -9.06
C VAL A 115 0.03 -3.55 -9.11
N ILE A 116 0.07 -3.01 -10.33
CA ILE A 116 -0.37 -1.65 -10.56
C ILE A 116 -1.89 -1.70 -10.69
N PRO A 117 -2.63 -0.93 -9.90
CA PRO A 117 -4.09 -1.04 -9.93
C PRO A 117 -4.67 -0.44 -11.20
N PRO A 118 -5.76 -0.98 -11.69
CA PRO A 118 -6.46 -0.34 -12.80
C PRO A 118 -7.16 0.92 -12.34
N ALA A 119 -7.40 1.83 -13.26
CA ALA A 119 -8.11 3.06 -12.96
C ALA A 119 -9.53 2.75 -12.52
N GLY A 120 -10.03 3.56 -11.61
CA GLY A 120 -11.41 3.41 -11.14
C GLY A 120 -11.54 2.71 -9.81
N ILE A 121 -10.50 2.08 -9.32
CA ILE A 121 -10.55 1.46 -8.01
C ILE A 121 -10.59 2.55 -6.95
N VAL A 122 -11.41 2.35 -5.94
CA VAL A 122 -11.58 3.30 -4.85
C VAL A 122 -10.89 2.75 -3.63
N VAL A 123 -10.03 3.57 -3.01
CA VAL A 123 -9.34 3.16 -1.79
C VAL A 123 -9.73 4.08 -0.66
N PRO A 124 -9.71 3.58 0.57
CA PRO A 124 -10.21 4.36 1.71
C PRO A 124 -9.22 5.40 2.23
N TYR A 125 -7.95 5.26 1.94
CA TYR A 125 -6.94 6.16 2.46
C TYR A 125 -5.70 6.09 1.58
N LEU A 126 -4.81 7.04 1.79
CA LEU A 126 -3.52 7.05 1.10
C LEU A 126 -2.40 6.95 2.14
N PRO A 127 -1.21 6.52 1.74
CA PRO A 127 -0.07 6.57 2.66
C PRO A 127 0.21 8.00 3.08
N ASP A 128 0.78 8.17 4.25
CA ASP A 128 1.02 9.50 4.79
C ASP A 128 1.98 10.34 3.96
N ASP A 129 2.83 9.70 3.19
CA ASP A 129 3.82 10.42 2.39
C ASP A 129 3.33 10.77 0.98
N PHE A 130 2.03 10.76 0.76
CA PHE A 130 1.51 11.16 -0.55
C PHE A 130 1.83 12.62 -0.82
N THR A 131 1.92 12.96 -2.09
CA THR A 131 2.17 14.34 -2.51
C THR A 131 1.04 14.81 -3.42
N GLU A 132 0.94 16.12 -3.60
CA GLU A 132 -0.03 16.68 -4.52
C GLU A 132 0.68 17.09 -5.79
N GLU A 133 0.04 16.82 -6.92
CA GLU A 133 0.62 17.16 -8.20
C GLU A 133 -0.48 17.64 -9.13
N THR A 134 -0.24 18.71 -9.87
CA THR A 134 -1.21 19.21 -10.83
C THR A 134 -0.72 18.87 -12.23
N VAL A 135 -1.57 18.16 -12.98
CA VAL A 135 -1.26 17.78 -14.34
C VAL A 135 -2.39 18.33 -15.21
N ARG A 136 -2.08 19.20 -16.14
CA ARG A 136 -3.07 19.81 -17.05
C ARG A 136 -4.25 20.38 -16.31
N ASP A 137 -3.93 21.19 -15.30
CA ASP A 137 -4.93 21.90 -14.49
C ASP A 137 -5.79 20.99 -13.63
N THR A 138 -5.44 19.72 -13.52
CA THR A 138 -6.16 18.79 -12.65
C THR A 138 -5.25 18.41 -11.49
N LYS A 139 -5.78 18.51 -10.29
CA LYS A 139 -5.02 18.15 -9.11
C LYS A 139 -5.14 16.68 -8.81
N TYR A 140 -4.03 16.04 -8.61
CA TYR A 140 -3.96 14.63 -8.24
C TYR A 140 -3.18 14.48 -6.96
N TYR A 141 -3.46 13.43 -6.23
CA TYR A 141 -2.60 12.97 -5.15
C TYR A 141 -1.77 11.81 -5.69
N LYS A 142 -0.50 11.77 -5.35
CA LYS A 142 0.38 10.75 -5.88
C LYS A 142 1.02 10.00 -4.72
N ALA A 143 0.97 8.69 -4.76
CA ALA A 143 1.57 7.84 -3.74
C ALA A 143 2.09 6.59 -4.42
N ALA A 144 3.34 6.24 -4.16
CA ALA A 144 3.96 5.04 -4.73
C ALA A 144 3.81 4.97 -6.26
N GLY A 145 3.90 6.12 -6.91
CA GLY A 145 3.81 6.17 -8.37
C GLY A 145 2.40 6.12 -8.94
N ILE A 146 1.39 6.02 -8.10
CA ILE A 146 0.01 5.92 -8.54
C ILE A 146 -0.68 7.25 -8.29
N TYR A 147 -1.48 7.70 -9.25
CA TYR A 147 -2.24 8.94 -9.13
C TYR A 147 -3.65 8.64 -8.66
N TYR A 148 -4.16 9.50 -7.77
CA TYR A 148 -5.48 9.36 -7.20
C TYR A 148 -6.21 10.69 -7.28
N ARG A 149 -7.53 10.64 -7.42
CA ARG A 149 -8.38 11.82 -7.30
C ARG A 149 -9.23 11.69 -6.05
N PRO A 150 -9.35 12.74 -5.26
CA PRO A 150 -10.22 12.68 -4.07
C PRO A 150 -11.67 12.64 -4.50
N PHE A 151 -12.48 11.97 -3.73
CA PHE A 151 -13.90 11.84 -4.04
C PHE A 151 -14.67 11.70 -2.73
N MET A 152 -15.83 12.36 -2.65
CA MET A 152 -16.66 12.23 -1.46
C MET A 152 -17.70 11.14 -1.68
N ASP A 153 -17.68 10.15 -0.79
CA ASP A 153 -18.66 9.08 -0.81
C ASP A 153 -19.52 9.32 0.43
N GLY A 154 -20.61 10.06 0.26
CA GLY A 154 -21.36 10.53 1.40
C GLY A 154 -20.52 11.50 2.19
N ASP A 155 -20.30 11.21 3.47
CA ASP A 155 -19.49 12.05 4.31
C ASP A 155 -18.04 11.60 4.37
N ASN A 156 -17.69 10.57 3.64
CA ASN A 156 -16.35 10.01 3.69
C ASN A 156 -15.52 10.43 2.50
N LEU A 157 -14.31 10.88 2.76
CA LEU A 157 -13.39 11.21 1.68
C LEU A 157 -12.65 9.94 1.29
N VAL A 158 -12.73 9.60 0.02
CA VAL A 158 -12.05 8.43 -0.52
C VAL A 158 -11.23 8.86 -1.72
N TYR A 159 -10.46 7.93 -2.26
CA TYR A 159 -9.53 8.24 -3.34
C TYR A 159 -9.70 7.25 -4.47
N VAL A 160 -9.77 7.77 -5.68
CA VAL A 160 -10.03 6.94 -6.87
C VAL A 160 -8.76 6.88 -7.69
N VAL A 161 -8.32 5.66 -8.00
CA VAL A 161 -7.14 5.47 -8.84
C VAL A 161 -7.43 6.11 -10.20
N SER A 162 -6.56 6.98 -10.64
CA SER A 162 -6.71 7.72 -11.88
C SER A 162 -5.37 7.72 -12.58
N HIS A 163 -5.39 7.53 -13.87
CA HIS A 163 -4.15 7.63 -14.61
C HIS A 163 -4.05 9.05 -15.13
N ALA A 164 -3.05 9.79 -14.69
CA ALA A 164 -2.88 11.17 -15.10
C ALA A 164 -2.65 11.18 -16.60
N ALA A 165 -3.42 11.96 -17.29
CA ALA A 165 -3.36 11.95 -18.76
C ALA A 165 -2.24 12.81 -19.30
#